data_3384ff355a35fc155e6d03994096f6ad
#
_entry.id   3384ff355a35fc155e6d03994096f6ad
#
_cell.length_a   1.000
_cell.length_b   1.000
_cell.length_c   1.000
_cell.angle_alpha   90.00
_cell.angle_beta   90.00
_cell.angle_gamma   90.00
#
_symmetry.space_group_name_H-M   'P 1'
#
loop_
_entity.id
_entity.type
_entity.pdbx_description
1 polymer ?
#
loop_
_entity_poly.entity_id
_entity_poly.type
_entity_poly.pdbx_seq_one_letter_code
_entity_poly.pdbx_strand_id
1 'polypeptide(L)'
;MANVVVTLKIMPAGTEINLEKIRIDADSIIKKHGGEVGKVEIEPVAFGLNALKLFFVVDEKRGGTDRLEKEISALPGVESVTVTDVRRAIG
;
A
#
# COMPACT_ATOMS: atom_id res chain seq x y z
N MET A 1 15.87 10.10 14.14
CA MET A 1 15.48 9.63 12.81
C MET A 1 13.98 9.61 12.71
N ALA A 2 13.47 10.21 11.66
CA ALA A 2 12.04 10.34 11.51
C ALA A 2 11.46 9.22 10.66
N ASN A 3 10.38 8.64 11.12
CA ASN A 3 9.59 7.70 10.35
C ASN A 3 8.36 8.42 9.83
N VAL A 4 7.87 7.98 8.70
CA VAL A 4 6.61 8.47 8.16
C VAL A 4 5.62 7.32 8.09
N VAL A 5 4.37 7.62 8.39
CA VAL A 5 3.26 6.67 8.27
C VAL A 5 2.55 6.97 6.97
N VAL A 6 2.51 5.99 6.10
CA VAL A 6 1.92 6.14 4.77
C VAL A 6 0.66 5.30 4.66
N THR A 7 -0.39 5.88 4.13
CA THR A 7 -1.60 5.15 3.80
C THR A 7 -1.65 4.96 2.29
N LEU A 8 -1.64 3.72 1.85
CA LEU A 8 -1.64 3.36 0.45
C LEU A 8 -2.95 2.68 0.11
N LYS A 9 -3.61 3.18 -0.93
CA LYS A 9 -4.87 2.59 -1.40
C LYS A 9 -4.62 1.86 -2.71
N ILE A 10 -4.95 0.59 -2.73
CA ILE A 10 -4.77 -0.27 -3.90
C ILE A 10 -6.14 -0.65 -4.44
N MET A 11 -6.39 -0.31 -5.71
CA MET A 11 -7.63 -0.68 -6.37
C MET A 11 -7.42 -1.94 -7.19
N PRO A 12 -8.26 -2.97 -7.02
CA PRO A 12 -8.17 -4.15 -7.87
C PRO A 12 -8.76 -3.87 -9.25
N ALA A 13 -8.34 -4.66 -10.23
CA ALA A 13 -8.81 -4.52 -11.61
C ALA A 13 -10.25 -5.04 -11.79
N GLY A 14 -10.74 -5.85 -10.88
CA GLY A 14 -12.10 -6.39 -10.96
C GLY A 14 -12.51 -7.03 -9.65
N THR A 15 -13.77 -7.43 -9.58
CA THR A 15 -14.33 -8.03 -8.36
C THR A 15 -13.82 -9.44 -8.08
N GLU A 16 -13.27 -10.10 -9.09
CA GLU A 16 -12.75 -11.46 -8.97
C GLU A 16 -11.32 -11.51 -8.46
N ILE A 17 -10.68 -10.37 -8.31
CA ILE A 17 -9.27 -10.31 -7.88
C ILE A 17 -9.15 -10.67 -6.40
N ASN A 18 -8.18 -11.51 -6.10
CA ASN A 18 -7.90 -11.95 -4.73
C ASN A 18 -7.08 -10.87 -4.01
N LEU A 19 -7.73 -10.09 -3.15
CA LEU A 19 -7.08 -9.02 -2.40
C LEU A 19 -6.05 -9.56 -1.42
N GLU A 20 -6.26 -10.75 -0.89
CA GLU A 20 -5.31 -11.35 0.05
C GLU A 20 -3.95 -11.59 -0.60
N LYS A 21 -3.96 -12.04 -1.85
CA LYS A 21 -2.72 -12.24 -2.59
C LYS A 21 -2.01 -10.91 -2.83
N ILE A 22 -2.77 -9.88 -3.20
CA ILE A 22 -2.21 -8.54 -3.39
C ILE A 22 -1.61 -8.05 -2.09
N ARG A 23 -2.30 -8.26 -0.98
CA ARG A 23 -1.82 -7.85 0.34
C ARG A 23 -0.48 -8.51 0.67
N ILE A 24 -0.37 -9.80 0.46
CA ILE A 24 0.85 -10.56 0.73
C ILE A 24 2.00 -10.04 -0.12
N ASP A 25 1.76 -9.87 -1.41
CA ASP A 25 2.79 -9.40 -2.34
C ASP A 25 3.20 -7.96 -2.04
N ALA A 26 2.23 -7.09 -1.73
CA ALA A 26 2.51 -5.70 -1.38
C ALA A 26 3.28 -5.60 -0.07
N ASP A 27 2.92 -6.41 0.92
CA ASP A 27 3.64 -6.45 2.19
C ASP A 27 5.11 -6.82 1.97
N SER A 28 5.35 -7.80 1.12
CA SER A 28 6.70 -8.22 0.76
C SER A 28 7.51 -7.09 0.12
N ILE A 29 6.86 -6.35 -0.78
CA ILE A 29 7.50 -5.21 -1.45
C ILE A 29 7.82 -4.10 -0.43
N ILE A 30 6.88 -3.82 0.46
CA ILE A 30 7.08 -2.79 1.50
C ILE A 30 8.24 -3.16 2.40
N LYS A 31 8.33 -4.42 2.82
CA LYS A 31 9.44 -4.89 3.64
C LYS A 31 10.77 -4.79 2.92
N LYS A 32 10.78 -5.11 1.64
CA LYS A 32 11.97 -5.00 0.81
C LYS A 32 12.51 -3.58 0.78
N HIS A 33 11.62 -2.61 0.84
CA HIS A 33 11.98 -1.18 0.85
C HIS A 33 12.19 -0.62 2.26
N GLY A 34 12.25 -1.48 3.25
CA GLY A 34 12.53 -1.08 4.62
C GLY A 34 11.32 -0.60 5.40
N GLY A 35 10.13 -0.83 4.87
CA GLY A 35 8.90 -0.45 5.56
C GLY A 35 8.32 -1.60 6.38
N GLU A 36 7.33 -1.27 7.18
CA GLU A 36 6.62 -2.25 7.99
C GLU A 36 5.14 -1.92 8.00
N VAL A 37 4.33 -2.89 7.60
CA VAL A 37 2.87 -2.72 7.58
C VAL A 37 2.34 -2.90 9.00
N GLY A 38 1.62 -1.88 9.47
CA GLY A 38 1.04 -1.89 10.80
C GLY A 38 -0.45 -2.16 10.83
N LYS A 39 -1.13 -1.91 9.72
CA LYS A 39 -2.58 -2.08 9.66
C LYS A 39 -3.03 -2.33 8.23
N VAL A 40 -4.06 -3.14 8.07
CA VAL A 40 -4.67 -3.43 6.77
C VAL A 40 -6.17 -3.23 6.89
N GLU A 41 -6.76 -2.52 5.95
CA GLU A 41 -8.20 -2.32 5.90
C GLU A 41 -8.74 -2.62 4.51
N ILE A 42 -9.98 -3.07 4.46
CA ILE A 42 -10.70 -3.27 3.21
C ILE A 42 -11.77 -2.18 3.16
N GLU A 43 -11.77 -1.38 2.09
CA GLU A 43 -12.73 -0.30 1.95
C GLU A 43 -13.64 -0.57 0.76
N PRO A 44 -14.94 -0.75 0.98
CA PRO A 44 -15.88 -0.91 -0.13
C PRO A 44 -15.92 0.36 -0.99
N VAL A 45 -15.86 0.17 -2.29
CA VAL A 45 -16.00 1.28 -3.24
C VAL A 45 -17.15 0.95 -4.20
N ALA A 46 -17.28 1.70 -5.29
CA ALA A 46 -18.40 1.52 -6.20
C ALA A 46 -18.35 0.17 -6.93
N PHE A 47 -19.50 -0.28 -7.41
CA PHE A 47 -19.66 -1.44 -8.29
C PHE A 47 -19.17 -2.77 -7.70
N GLY A 48 -19.28 -2.94 -6.39
CA GLY A 48 -18.88 -4.16 -5.74
C GLY A 48 -17.38 -4.36 -5.59
N LEU A 49 -16.61 -3.38 -5.96
CA LEU A 49 -15.16 -3.42 -5.77
C LEU A 49 -14.78 -3.06 -4.34
N ASN A 50 -13.74 -3.68 -3.84
CA ASN A 50 -13.16 -3.35 -2.55
C ASN A 50 -11.73 -2.89 -2.75
N ALA A 51 -11.39 -1.75 -2.16
CA ALA A 51 -10.03 -1.25 -2.17
C ALA A 51 -9.28 -1.82 -0.98
N LEU A 52 -7.99 -2.06 -1.16
CA LEU A 52 -7.12 -2.52 -0.09
C LEU A 52 -6.32 -1.32 0.41
N LYS A 53 -6.42 -1.05 1.69
CA LYS A 53 -5.66 0.06 2.30
C LYS A 53 -4.59 -0.50 3.21
N LEU A 54 -3.37 -0.12 2.95
CA LEU A 54 -2.22 -0.53 3.76
C LEU A 54 -1.65 0.68 4.48
N PHE A 55 -1.49 0.55 5.78
CA PHE A 55 -0.88 1.57 6.63
C PHE A 55 0.48 1.06 7.02
N PHE A 56 1.52 1.71 6.53
CA PHE A 56 2.87 1.25 6.80
C PHE A 56 3.79 2.39 7.21
N VAL A 57 4.88 2.02 7.89
CA VAL A 57 5.87 2.96 8.36
C VAL A 57 7.15 2.76 7.57
N VAL A 58 7.74 3.84 7.09
CA VAL A 58 9.04 3.80 6.42
C VAL A 58 9.92 4.91 6.98
N ASP A 59 11.23 4.73 6.87
CA ASP A 59 12.18 5.74 7.25
C ASP A 59 12.18 6.84 6.19
N GLU A 60 11.99 8.06 6.63
CA GLU A 60 11.99 9.25 5.78
C GLU A 60 13.25 9.36 4.92
N LYS A 61 14.37 8.86 5.43
CA LYS A 61 15.65 8.90 4.71
C LYS A 61 15.71 7.98 3.50
N ARG A 62 14.80 7.04 3.40
CA ARG A 62 14.77 6.12 2.28
C ARG A 62 14.20 6.76 1.01
N GLY A 63 13.85 8.03 1.07
CA GLY A 63 13.27 8.75 -0.04
C GLY A 63 11.77 8.56 -0.12
N GLY A 64 11.21 8.87 -1.26
CA GLY A 64 9.78 8.77 -1.44
C GLY A 64 9.30 7.36 -1.68
N THR A 65 7.99 7.22 -1.85
CA THR A 65 7.34 5.94 -2.08
C THR A 65 7.22 5.58 -3.56
N ASP A 66 7.81 6.37 -4.44
CA ASP A 66 7.65 6.21 -5.89
C ASP A 66 7.99 4.81 -6.40
N ARG A 67 9.13 4.26 -5.99
CA ARG A 67 9.53 2.92 -6.41
C ARG A 67 8.59 1.86 -5.90
N LEU A 68 8.22 1.99 -4.64
CA LEU A 68 7.32 1.10 -3.97
C LEU A 68 5.96 1.10 -4.67
N GLU A 69 5.46 2.28 -5.00
CA GLU A 69 4.19 2.42 -5.72
C GLU A 69 4.26 1.76 -7.10
N LYS A 70 5.36 1.95 -7.81
CA LYS A 70 5.55 1.34 -9.12
C LYS A 70 5.56 -0.18 -9.05
N GLU A 71 6.28 -0.73 -8.09
CA GLU A 71 6.36 -2.19 -7.95
C GLU A 71 5.01 -2.78 -7.58
N ILE A 72 4.27 -2.14 -6.69
CA ILE A 72 2.95 -2.62 -6.31
C ILE A 72 1.97 -2.48 -7.47
N SER A 73 2.04 -1.38 -8.22
CA SER A 73 1.14 -1.19 -9.37
C SER A 73 1.39 -2.19 -10.49
N ALA A 74 2.57 -2.80 -10.51
CA ALA A 74 2.91 -3.82 -11.49
C ALA A 74 2.41 -5.21 -11.11
N LEU A 75 1.88 -5.39 -9.91
CA LEU A 75 1.36 -6.69 -9.48
C LEU A 75 0.14 -7.08 -10.30
N PRO A 76 -0.01 -8.39 -10.62
CA PRO A 76 -1.21 -8.85 -11.33
C PRO A 76 -2.47 -8.51 -10.54
N GLY A 77 -3.47 -7.99 -11.24
CA GLY A 77 -4.76 -7.67 -10.62
C GLY A 77 -4.86 -6.30 -10.00
N VAL A 78 -3.79 -5.52 -10.00
CA VAL A 78 -3.80 -4.15 -9.47
C VAL A 78 -4.14 -3.17 -10.59
N GLU A 79 -5.22 -2.41 -10.41
CA GLU A 79 -5.64 -1.37 -11.37
C GLU A 79 -4.91 -0.07 -11.11
N SER A 80 -4.86 0.35 -9.84
CA SER A 80 -4.19 1.60 -9.48
C SER A 80 -3.71 1.56 -8.04
N VAL A 81 -2.72 2.39 -7.76
CA VAL A 81 -2.14 2.56 -6.43
C VAL A 81 -2.07 4.05 -6.16
N THR A 82 -2.58 4.48 -5.02
CA THR A 82 -2.62 5.89 -4.65
C THR A 82 -2.18 6.05 -3.19
N VAL A 83 -1.29 6.98 -2.95
CA VAL A 83 -0.97 7.38 -1.57
C VAL A 83 -2.03 8.39 -1.15
N THR A 84 -2.82 8.03 -0.15
CA THR A 84 -3.92 8.89 0.31
C THR A 84 -3.57 9.74 1.52
N ASP A 85 -2.51 9.36 2.23
CA ASP A 85 -2.09 10.12 3.40
C ASP A 85 -0.62 9.81 3.73
N VAL A 86 0.10 10.84 4.13
CA VAL A 86 1.48 10.69 4.60
C VAL A 86 1.61 11.55 5.86
N ARG A 87 1.98 10.93 6.95
CA ARG A 87 2.15 11.65 8.22
C ARG A 87 3.51 11.32 8.82
N ARG A 88 4.15 12.34 9.35
CA ARG A 88 5.39 12.15 10.07
C ARG A 88 5.08 11.58 11.44
N ALA A 89 5.68 10.46 11.77
CA ALA A 89 5.52 9.86 13.09
C ALA A 89 6.37 10.65 14.08
N ILE A 90 5.75 11.04 15.18
CA ILE A 90 6.44 11.75 16.26
C ILE A 90 6.73 10.72 17.33
N GLY A 91 7.98 10.57 17.66
CA GLY A 91 8.23 9.58 18.69
C GLY A 91 9.62 9.44 19.08
#